data_222e7122c35c2ca5b6286444c3f42319
#
_entry.id   222e7122c35c2ca5b6286444c3f42319
#
_cell.length_a   1.000
_cell.length_b   1.000
_cell.length_c   1.000
_cell.angle_alpha   90.00
_cell.angle_beta   90.00
_cell.angle_gamma   90.00
#
_symmetry.space_group_name_H-M   'P 1'
#
loop_
_entity.id
_entity.type
_entity.pdbx_description
1 polymer ?
#
loop_
_entity_poly.entity_id
_entity_poly.type
_entity_poly.pdbx_seq_one_letter_code
_entity_poly.pdbx_strand_id
1 'polypeptide(L)'
;MAQAVTQRKRRAKPRWQRRKDARPAELVAAALEVFVEKGFAATKLADVARRAGVTKGTVYLYFDSKEALFKAVVRETIVPVIAQGEALARSFTGSARELVERLVREYWRLVGETALAGIPKLMMAEAATFPELTRFYYDEVVTRGHRLMAGVIERGIKNGEFRPVNVTIAAKLAMAPLMHATVVRLAFASCMPEGFDVGPYINSHIDLYLHGIAKH
;
A
#
# COMPACT_ATOMS: atom_id res chain seq x y z
N MET A 1 8.90 44.16 39.17
CA MET A 1 7.80 43.18 39.12
C MET A 1 8.09 42.20 37.98
N ALA A 2 8.63 41.03 38.30
CA ALA A 2 8.94 40.00 37.30
C ALA A 2 7.89 38.89 37.36
N GLN A 3 7.16 38.70 36.27
CA GLN A 3 6.17 37.63 36.16
C GLN A 3 6.89 36.32 35.78
N ALA A 4 6.84 35.33 36.67
CA ALA A 4 7.32 33.99 36.44
C ALA A 4 6.33 33.22 35.56
N VAL A 5 6.74 32.90 34.34
CA VAL A 5 5.98 32.02 33.43
C VAL A 5 6.20 30.58 33.85
N THR A 6 5.20 29.97 34.45
CA THR A 6 5.22 28.58 34.90
C THR A 6 5.09 27.64 33.70
N GLN A 7 6.18 27.10 33.18
CA GLN A 7 6.18 26.02 32.19
C GLN A 7 5.58 24.74 32.80
N ARG A 8 4.36 24.40 32.37
CA ARG A 8 3.67 23.16 32.71
C ARG A 8 4.36 21.99 32.00
N LYS A 9 5.28 21.29 32.69
CA LYS A 9 5.90 20.04 32.22
C LYS A 9 4.79 19.04 31.86
N ARG A 10 4.64 18.71 30.56
CA ARG A 10 3.81 17.59 30.09
C ARG A 10 4.29 16.31 30.76
N ARG A 11 3.51 15.77 31.69
CA ARG A 11 3.77 14.46 32.32
C ARG A 11 3.84 13.37 31.24
N ALA A 12 4.98 12.72 31.10
CA ALA A 12 5.14 11.56 30.23
C ALA A 12 4.18 10.45 30.66
N LYS A 13 3.41 9.89 29.70
CA LYS A 13 2.50 8.77 29.98
C LYS A 13 3.26 7.60 30.63
N PRO A 14 2.68 6.89 31.61
CA PRO A 14 3.31 5.74 32.27
C PRO A 14 3.72 4.65 31.26
N ARG A 15 4.83 3.94 31.54
CA ARG A 15 5.39 2.90 30.66
C ARG A 15 4.40 1.79 30.27
N TRP A 16 3.44 1.46 31.16
CA TRP A 16 2.40 0.48 30.89
C TRP A 16 1.32 1.00 29.91
N GLN A 17 0.98 2.29 29.96
CA GLN A 17 0.04 2.91 29.01
C GLN A 17 0.64 2.98 27.61
N ARG A 18 1.94 3.34 27.50
CA ARG A 18 2.69 3.30 26.20
C ARG A 18 2.74 1.89 25.61
N ARG A 19 2.88 0.84 26.43
CA ARG A 19 2.82 -0.56 25.98
C ARG A 19 1.43 -0.98 25.52
N LYS A 20 0.36 -0.43 26.08
CA LYS A 20 -1.02 -0.73 25.68
C LYS A 20 -1.38 -0.08 24.35
N ASP A 21 -0.88 1.13 24.10
CA ASP A 21 -1.11 1.88 22.86
C ASP A 21 -0.24 1.34 21.68
N ALA A 22 0.94 0.76 21.97
CA ALA A 22 1.85 0.20 20.96
C ALA A 22 1.47 -1.22 20.49
N ARG A 23 0.72 -1.98 21.29
CA ARG A 23 0.41 -3.38 21.01
C ARG A 23 -0.40 -3.65 19.73
N PRO A 24 -1.43 -2.88 19.34
CA PRO A 24 -2.11 -3.10 18.06
C PRO A 24 -1.15 -2.98 16.87
N ALA A 25 -0.28 -1.97 16.84
CA ALA A 25 0.68 -1.78 15.77
C ALA A 25 1.75 -2.89 15.71
N GLU A 26 2.21 -3.38 16.86
CA GLU A 26 3.12 -4.53 16.95
C GLU A 26 2.45 -5.82 16.42
N LEU A 27 1.16 -6.03 16.72
CA LEU A 27 0.38 -7.15 16.21
C LEU A 27 0.15 -7.06 14.71
N VAL A 28 -0.15 -5.87 14.19
CA VAL A 28 -0.31 -5.61 12.75
C VAL A 28 0.99 -5.86 12.00
N ALA A 29 2.14 -5.40 12.51
CA ALA A 29 3.44 -5.66 11.90
C ALA A 29 3.77 -7.15 11.87
N ALA A 30 3.59 -7.86 12.99
CA ALA A 30 3.79 -9.30 13.06
C ALA A 30 2.82 -10.08 12.13
N ALA A 31 1.56 -9.62 12.03
CA ALA A 31 0.57 -10.21 11.15
C ALA A 31 0.94 -10.04 9.67
N LEU A 32 1.41 -8.86 9.26
CA LEU A 32 1.91 -8.63 7.90
C LEU A 32 2.97 -9.66 7.53
N GLU A 33 3.98 -9.83 8.37
CA GLU A 33 5.06 -10.80 8.12
C GLU A 33 4.52 -12.22 7.97
N VAL A 34 3.65 -12.66 8.90
CA VAL A 34 3.08 -14.02 8.89
C VAL A 34 2.17 -14.23 7.67
N PHE A 35 1.34 -13.26 7.31
CA PHE A 35 0.50 -13.35 6.11
C PHE A 35 1.31 -13.43 4.82
N VAL A 36 2.37 -12.64 4.70
CA VAL A 36 3.25 -12.66 3.53
C VAL A 36 4.03 -13.97 3.43
N GLU A 37 4.49 -14.51 4.57
CA GLU A 37 5.25 -15.76 4.64
C GLU A 37 4.39 -17.00 4.34
N LYS A 38 3.21 -17.12 4.96
CA LYS A 38 2.39 -18.34 4.96
C LYS A 38 1.17 -18.30 4.05
N GLY A 39 0.79 -17.10 3.57
CA GLY A 39 -0.51 -16.89 2.95
C GLY A 39 -1.63 -16.70 3.99
N PHE A 40 -2.79 -16.22 3.54
CA PHE A 40 -3.92 -15.98 4.43
C PHE A 40 -4.55 -17.29 4.93
N ALA A 41 -4.76 -18.27 4.05
CA ALA A 41 -5.39 -19.54 4.41
C ALA A 41 -4.65 -20.27 5.53
N ALA A 42 -3.31 -20.43 5.40
CA ALA A 42 -2.49 -21.19 6.34
C ALA A 42 -2.16 -20.43 7.63
N THR A 43 -2.34 -19.13 7.68
CA THR A 43 -2.06 -18.31 8.86
C THR A 43 -3.06 -18.58 9.99
N LYS A 44 -2.55 -18.77 11.21
CA LYS A 44 -3.32 -18.87 12.46
C LYS A 44 -2.99 -17.69 13.37
N LEU A 45 -3.95 -17.18 14.15
CA LEU A 45 -3.71 -16.10 15.13
C LEU A 45 -2.64 -16.48 16.17
N ALA A 46 -2.46 -17.78 16.45
CA ALA A 46 -1.37 -18.27 17.30
C ALA A 46 0.03 -18.04 16.69
N ASP A 47 0.17 -18.07 15.36
CA ASP A 47 1.43 -17.76 14.70
C ASP A 47 1.78 -16.29 14.83
N VAL A 48 0.78 -15.42 14.69
CA VAL A 48 0.94 -13.97 14.89
C VAL A 48 1.30 -13.67 16.35
N ALA A 49 0.62 -14.31 17.31
CA ALA A 49 0.94 -14.15 18.72
C ALA A 49 2.40 -14.52 19.02
N ARG A 50 2.86 -15.65 18.49
CA ARG A 50 4.26 -16.12 18.62
C ARG A 50 5.25 -15.12 18.00
N ARG A 51 4.96 -14.62 16.79
CA ARG A 51 5.79 -13.64 16.09
C ARG A 51 5.89 -12.32 16.86
N ALA A 52 4.78 -11.87 17.44
CA ALA A 52 4.70 -10.66 18.24
C ALA A 52 5.22 -10.81 19.69
N GLY A 53 5.61 -12.03 20.11
CA GLY A 53 6.06 -12.29 21.48
C GLY A 53 4.98 -12.11 22.55
N VAL A 54 3.69 -12.40 22.20
CA VAL A 54 2.55 -12.27 23.10
C VAL A 54 1.75 -13.58 23.20
N THR A 55 0.80 -13.64 24.14
CA THR A 55 -0.11 -14.78 24.23
C THR A 55 -1.21 -14.71 23.15
N LYS A 56 -1.78 -15.87 22.78
CA LYS A 56 -2.93 -15.93 21.87
C LYS A 56 -4.10 -15.10 22.39
N GLY A 57 -4.37 -15.12 23.71
CA GLY A 57 -5.39 -14.30 24.33
C GLY A 57 -5.18 -12.79 24.15
N THR A 58 -3.91 -12.34 24.09
CA THR A 58 -3.58 -10.94 23.81
C THR A 58 -4.03 -10.52 22.41
N VAL A 59 -3.88 -11.40 21.39
CA VAL A 59 -4.34 -11.09 20.03
C VAL A 59 -5.84 -10.96 19.99
N TYR A 60 -6.59 -11.87 20.64
CA TYR A 60 -8.06 -11.83 20.69
C TYR A 60 -8.63 -10.63 21.47
N LEU A 61 -7.84 -9.95 22.31
CA LEU A 61 -8.26 -8.69 22.92
C LEU A 61 -8.40 -7.52 21.94
N TYR A 62 -7.73 -7.62 20.78
CA TYR A 62 -7.69 -6.56 19.76
C TYR A 62 -8.37 -6.95 18.45
N PHE A 63 -8.39 -8.25 18.12
CA PHE A 63 -8.86 -8.75 16.83
C PHE A 63 -9.68 -10.02 17.03
N ASP A 64 -10.97 -9.94 16.76
CA ASP A 64 -11.92 -11.05 16.95
C ASP A 64 -11.69 -12.21 15.99
N SER A 65 -11.05 -11.94 14.83
CA SER A 65 -10.81 -12.94 13.79
C SER A 65 -9.53 -12.66 12.98
N LYS A 66 -9.11 -13.64 12.22
CA LYS A 66 -8.00 -13.52 11.27
C LYS A 66 -8.33 -12.48 10.17
N GLU A 67 -9.56 -12.45 9.74
CA GLU A 67 -10.11 -11.49 8.77
C GLU A 67 -10.07 -10.07 9.31
N ALA A 68 -10.48 -9.86 10.56
CA ALA A 68 -10.40 -8.55 11.22
C ALA A 68 -8.95 -8.06 11.32
N LEU A 69 -8.03 -8.95 11.69
CA LEU A 69 -6.60 -8.64 11.75
C LEU A 69 -6.04 -8.30 10.36
N PHE A 70 -6.40 -9.05 9.31
CA PHE A 70 -5.95 -8.74 7.94
C PHE A 70 -6.48 -7.40 7.46
N LYS A 71 -7.76 -7.09 7.72
CA LYS A 71 -8.35 -5.78 7.39
C LYS A 71 -7.60 -4.65 8.10
N ALA A 72 -7.19 -4.85 9.36
CA ALA A 72 -6.36 -3.89 10.08
C ALA A 72 -4.97 -3.74 9.43
N VAL A 73 -4.32 -4.84 9.04
CA VAL A 73 -3.04 -4.77 8.30
C VAL A 73 -3.18 -3.91 7.05
N VAL A 74 -4.18 -4.14 6.21
CA VAL A 74 -4.40 -3.34 5.00
C VAL A 74 -4.65 -1.87 5.32
N ARG A 75 -5.49 -1.58 6.32
CA ARG A 75 -5.85 -0.20 6.71
C ARG A 75 -4.69 0.57 7.33
N GLU A 76 -3.80 -0.10 8.06
CA GLU A 76 -2.67 0.54 8.73
C GLU A 76 -1.41 0.62 7.85
N THR A 77 -1.36 -0.15 6.75
CA THR A 77 -0.16 -0.21 5.90
C THR A 77 -0.39 0.29 4.48
N ILE A 78 -1.34 -0.26 3.73
CA ILE A 78 -1.58 0.10 2.31
C ILE A 78 -2.43 1.36 2.19
N VAL A 79 -3.50 1.49 2.97
CA VAL A 79 -4.41 2.65 2.90
C VAL A 79 -3.68 3.98 3.14
N PRO A 80 -2.73 4.12 4.08
CA PRO A 80 -1.93 5.32 4.23
C PRO A 80 -1.08 5.67 3.01
N VAL A 81 -0.57 4.69 2.27
CA VAL A 81 0.18 4.93 1.03
C VAL A 81 -0.72 5.59 -0.01
N ILE A 82 -1.95 5.09 -0.18
CA ILE A 82 -2.93 5.71 -1.09
C ILE A 82 -3.27 7.13 -0.63
N ALA A 83 -3.49 7.33 0.66
CA ALA A 83 -3.78 8.65 1.23
C ALA A 83 -2.63 9.66 1.00
N GLN A 84 -1.37 9.22 1.05
CA GLN A 84 -0.21 10.04 0.69
C GLN A 84 -0.25 10.42 -0.80
N GLY A 85 -0.55 9.48 -1.70
CA GLY A 85 -0.73 9.74 -3.12
C GLY A 85 -1.86 10.74 -3.40
N GLU A 86 -3.01 10.61 -2.72
CA GLU A 86 -4.13 11.54 -2.82
C GLU A 86 -3.76 12.95 -2.31
N ALA A 87 -3.01 13.03 -1.21
CA ALA A 87 -2.53 14.31 -0.69
C ALA A 87 -1.54 14.98 -1.65
N LEU A 88 -0.61 14.20 -2.21
CA LEU A 88 0.31 14.66 -3.24
C LEU A 88 -0.47 15.21 -4.46
N ALA A 89 -1.44 14.45 -4.99
CA ALA A 89 -2.20 14.85 -6.16
C ALA A 89 -2.98 16.16 -5.95
N ARG A 90 -3.49 16.38 -4.72
CA ARG A 90 -4.19 17.63 -4.38
C ARG A 90 -3.29 18.86 -4.31
N SER A 91 -2.05 18.69 -3.85
CA SER A 91 -1.11 19.82 -3.63
C SER A 91 -0.13 20.02 -4.80
N PHE A 92 -0.14 19.12 -5.78
CA PHE A 92 0.85 19.14 -6.86
C PHE A 92 0.53 20.21 -7.90
N THR A 93 1.46 21.14 -8.09
CA THR A 93 1.33 22.28 -9.02
C THR A 93 1.99 22.06 -10.39
N GLY A 94 2.78 20.99 -10.55
CA GLY A 94 3.42 20.59 -11.81
C GLY A 94 2.45 19.99 -12.82
N SER A 95 3.00 19.49 -13.93
CA SER A 95 2.22 18.87 -15.01
C SER A 95 1.57 17.55 -14.56
N ALA A 96 0.52 17.13 -15.27
CA ALA A 96 -0.11 15.83 -15.03
C ALA A 96 0.87 14.69 -15.38
N ARG A 97 1.73 14.90 -16.39
CA ARG A 97 2.80 13.98 -16.77
C ARG A 97 3.75 13.70 -15.60
N GLU A 98 4.28 14.74 -14.99
CA GLU A 98 5.18 14.63 -13.82
C GLU A 98 4.48 13.96 -12.62
N LEU A 99 3.20 14.26 -12.42
CA LEU A 99 2.44 13.67 -11.33
C LEU A 99 2.21 12.17 -11.52
N VAL A 100 1.88 11.71 -12.75
CA VAL A 100 1.77 10.27 -13.06
C VAL A 100 3.10 9.57 -12.78
N GLU A 101 4.21 10.09 -13.29
CA GLU A 101 5.54 9.53 -13.06
C GLU A 101 5.84 9.42 -11.56
N ARG A 102 5.60 10.49 -10.82
CA ARG A 102 5.85 10.54 -9.37
C ARG A 102 5.00 9.55 -8.60
N LEU A 103 3.70 9.42 -8.91
CA LEU A 103 2.82 8.45 -8.26
C LEU A 103 3.25 7.00 -8.53
N VAL A 104 3.66 6.68 -9.75
CA VAL A 104 4.18 5.36 -10.12
C VAL A 104 5.45 5.04 -9.33
N ARG A 105 6.42 5.96 -9.28
CA ARG A 105 7.68 5.77 -8.53
C ARG A 105 7.45 5.67 -7.03
N GLU A 106 6.58 6.51 -6.46
CA GLU A 106 6.26 6.46 -5.02
C GLU A 106 5.54 5.17 -4.65
N TYR A 107 4.59 4.71 -5.47
CA TYR A 107 3.96 3.40 -5.25
C TYR A 107 5.02 2.29 -5.24
N TRP A 108 5.93 2.29 -6.22
CA TRP A 108 6.98 1.28 -6.27
C TRP A 108 7.87 1.32 -5.03
N ARG A 109 8.36 2.48 -4.66
CA ARG A 109 9.22 2.69 -3.49
C ARG A 109 8.53 2.27 -2.18
N LEU A 110 7.26 2.63 -2.00
CA LEU A 110 6.54 2.40 -0.74
C LEU A 110 5.95 0.99 -0.64
N VAL A 111 5.53 0.42 -1.75
CA VAL A 111 4.89 -0.90 -1.79
C VAL A 111 5.80 -1.92 -2.48
N GLY A 112 6.18 -1.67 -3.72
CA GLY A 112 6.90 -2.62 -4.56
C GLY A 112 8.23 -3.10 -3.98
N GLU A 113 9.00 -2.24 -3.33
CA GLU A 113 10.32 -2.53 -2.75
C GLU A 113 10.25 -3.05 -1.31
N THR A 114 9.08 -3.01 -0.68
CA THR A 114 8.92 -3.36 0.73
C THR A 114 8.17 -4.68 0.94
N ALA A 115 8.02 -5.08 2.19
CA ALA A 115 7.19 -6.23 2.56
C ALA A 115 5.71 -6.05 2.17
N LEU A 116 5.26 -4.81 1.96
CA LEU A 116 3.88 -4.51 1.55
C LEU A 116 3.52 -5.12 0.19
N ALA A 117 4.50 -5.36 -0.69
CA ALA A 117 4.32 -6.05 -1.96
C ALA A 117 3.70 -7.46 -1.80
N GLY A 118 3.88 -8.07 -0.65
CA GLY A 118 3.25 -9.35 -0.34
C GLY A 118 1.73 -9.31 -0.23
N ILE A 119 1.14 -8.15 0.14
CA ILE A 119 -0.31 -8.02 0.29
C ILE A 119 -1.06 -8.15 -1.05
N PRO A 120 -0.74 -7.36 -2.10
CA PRO A 120 -1.39 -7.53 -3.40
C PRO A 120 -1.15 -8.93 -4.00
N LYS A 121 0.06 -9.50 -3.88
CA LYS A 121 0.34 -10.87 -4.31
C LYS A 121 -0.56 -11.88 -3.59
N LEU A 122 -0.67 -11.77 -2.26
CA LEU A 122 -1.53 -12.63 -1.43
C LEU A 122 -2.99 -12.51 -1.87
N MET A 123 -3.49 -11.31 -2.07
CA MET A 123 -4.88 -11.10 -2.48
C MET A 123 -5.18 -11.71 -3.85
N MET A 124 -4.24 -11.66 -4.80
CA MET A 124 -4.40 -12.33 -6.09
C MET A 124 -4.47 -13.86 -5.93
N ALA A 125 -3.67 -14.43 -5.06
CA ALA A 125 -3.66 -15.88 -4.82
C ALA A 125 -4.92 -16.37 -4.10
N GLU A 126 -5.47 -15.58 -3.18
CA GLU A 126 -6.57 -15.98 -2.30
C GLU A 126 -7.95 -15.49 -2.77
N ALA A 127 -8.00 -14.72 -3.86
CA ALA A 127 -9.21 -14.02 -4.32
C ALA A 127 -10.42 -14.94 -4.54
N ALA A 128 -10.22 -16.11 -5.08
CA ALA A 128 -11.30 -17.08 -5.32
C ALA A 128 -11.77 -17.78 -4.02
N THR A 129 -10.88 -17.93 -3.05
CA THR A 129 -11.16 -18.68 -1.81
C THR A 129 -11.84 -17.80 -0.76
N PHE A 130 -11.52 -16.49 -0.72
CA PHE A 130 -12.03 -15.56 0.29
C PHE A 130 -12.72 -14.33 -0.35
N PRO A 131 -13.92 -14.49 -0.92
CA PRO A 131 -14.59 -13.44 -1.71
C PRO A 131 -14.91 -12.18 -0.89
N GLU A 132 -15.25 -12.29 0.40
CA GLU A 132 -15.51 -11.12 1.24
C GLU A 132 -14.24 -10.31 1.52
N LEU A 133 -13.10 -10.99 1.73
CA LEU A 133 -11.82 -10.35 1.92
C LEU A 133 -11.35 -9.67 0.62
N THR A 134 -11.58 -10.33 -0.51
CA THR A 134 -11.32 -9.79 -1.84
C THR A 134 -12.16 -8.54 -2.12
N ARG A 135 -13.44 -8.56 -1.80
CA ARG A 135 -14.33 -7.40 -1.92
C ARG A 135 -13.82 -6.24 -1.09
N PHE A 136 -13.49 -6.48 0.17
CA PHE A 136 -12.91 -5.46 1.06
C PHE A 136 -11.65 -4.84 0.46
N TYR A 137 -10.70 -5.67 0.00
CA TYR A 137 -9.45 -5.18 -0.59
C TYR A 137 -9.68 -4.40 -1.88
N TYR A 138 -10.59 -4.88 -2.73
CA TYR A 138 -10.96 -4.21 -3.97
C TYR A 138 -11.53 -2.82 -3.70
N ASP A 139 -12.45 -2.71 -2.74
CA ASP A 139 -13.11 -1.43 -2.43
C ASP A 139 -12.15 -0.44 -1.74
N GLU A 140 -11.40 -0.88 -0.73
CA GLU A 140 -10.54 -0.01 0.08
C GLU A 140 -9.21 0.36 -0.61
N VAL A 141 -8.71 -0.50 -1.50
CA VAL A 141 -7.38 -0.34 -2.11
C VAL A 141 -7.47 -0.14 -3.61
N VAL A 142 -7.97 -1.14 -4.35
CA VAL A 142 -7.90 -1.16 -5.82
C VAL A 142 -8.71 -0.02 -6.42
N THR A 143 -9.98 0.11 -6.02
CA THR A 143 -10.88 1.16 -6.51
C THR A 143 -10.35 2.55 -6.18
N ARG A 144 -9.82 2.72 -4.98
CA ARG A 144 -9.30 4.01 -4.52
C ARG A 144 -8.03 4.41 -5.27
N GLY A 145 -7.09 3.45 -5.47
CA GLY A 145 -5.88 3.68 -6.26
C GLY A 145 -6.20 4.02 -7.73
N HIS A 146 -7.13 3.30 -8.35
CA HIS A 146 -7.57 3.58 -9.71
C HIS A 146 -8.26 4.96 -9.83
N ARG A 147 -9.07 5.34 -8.84
CA ARG A 147 -9.73 6.67 -8.83
C ARG A 147 -8.70 7.80 -8.72
N LEU A 148 -7.67 7.62 -7.88
CA LEU A 148 -6.57 8.58 -7.80
C LEU A 148 -5.90 8.78 -9.16
N MET A 149 -5.50 7.70 -9.82
CA MET A 149 -4.85 7.78 -11.13
C MET A 149 -5.78 8.34 -12.21
N ALA A 150 -7.05 7.96 -12.20
CA ALA A 150 -8.08 8.49 -13.11
C ALA A 150 -8.19 10.02 -13.01
N GLY A 151 -8.25 10.57 -11.80
CA GLY A 151 -8.31 12.01 -11.59
C GLY A 151 -7.08 12.76 -12.12
N VAL A 152 -5.89 12.14 -12.04
CA VAL A 152 -4.67 12.73 -12.63
C VAL A 152 -4.72 12.72 -14.16
N ILE A 153 -5.21 11.64 -14.76
CA ILE A 153 -5.36 11.51 -16.22
C ILE A 153 -6.41 12.51 -16.73
N GLU A 154 -7.56 12.64 -16.05
CA GLU A 154 -8.59 13.64 -16.38
C GLU A 154 -8.04 15.07 -16.33
N ARG A 155 -7.24 15.38 -15.31
CA ARG A 155 -6.54 16.67 -15.20
C ARG A 155 -5.63 16.90 -16.42
N GLY A 156 -4.85 15.89 -16.84
CA GLY A 156 -3.95 15.99 -17.98
C GLY A 156 -4.71 16.18 -19.31
N ILE A 157 -5.84 15.52 -19.50
CA ILE A 157 -6.71 15.72 -20.68
C ILE A 157 -7.28 17.14 -20.66
N LYS A 158 -7.78 17.60 -19.53
CA LYS A 158 -8.35 18.96 -19.39
C LYS A 158 -7.33 20.06 -19.67
N ASN A 159 -6.08 19.84 -19.23
CA ASN A 159 -4.99 20.79 -19.43
C ASN A 159 -4.36 20.69 -20.84
N GLY A 160 -4.78 19.73 -21.68
CA GLY A 160 -4.24 19.53 -23.02
C GLY A 160 -2.89 18.85 -23.05
N GLU A 161 -2.44 18.25 -21.96
CA GLU A 161 -1.19 17.46 -21.86
C GLU A 161 -1.38 16.05 -22.44
N PHE A 162 -2.56 15.47 -22.23
CA PHE A 162 -2.91 14.14 -22.70
C PHE A 162 -3.99 14.20 -23.78
N ARG A 163 -3.93 13.27 -24.71
CA ARG A 163 -5.01 13.06 -25.69
C ARG A 163 -6.25 12.48 -25.03
N PRO A 164 -7.45 12.64 -25.61
CA PRO A 164 -8.64 11.97 -25.13
C PRO A 164 -8.46 10.45 -25.14
N VAL A 165 -8.65 9.81 -23.96
CA VAL A 165 -8.58 8.36 -23.76
C VAL A 165 -9.71 7.91 -22.85
N ASN A 166 -10.00 6.61 -22.82
CA ASN A 166 -10.86 6.06 -21.79
C ASN A 166 -10.10 6.11 -20.44
N VAL A 167 -10.46 7.07 -19.59
CA VAL A 167 -9.76 7.37 -18.33
C VAL A 167 -9.73 6.15 -17.39
N THR A 168 -10.85 5.42 -17.30
CA THR A 168 -10.94 4.22 -16.44
C THR A 168 -9.98 3.13 -16.89
N ILE A 169 -9.87 2.91 -18.20
CA ILE A 169 -8.94 1.91 -18.76
C ILE A 169 -7.49 2.41 -18.63
N ALA A 170 -7.24 3.68 -18.94
CA ALA A 170 -5.90 4.26 -18.80
C ALA A 170 -5.39 4.18 -17.35
N ALA A 171 -6.22 4.48 -16.35
CA ALA A 171 -5.85 4.33 -14.94
C ALA A 171 -5.45 2.89 -14.56
N LYS A 172 -6.19 1.89 -15.08
CA LYS A 172 -5.84 0.47 -14.87
C LYS A 172 -4.52 0.10 -15.55
N LEU A 173 -4.31 0.57 -16.79
CA LEU A 173 -3.08 0.30 -17.53
C LEU A 173 -1.85 0.97 -16.90
N ALA A 174 -2.01 2.12 -16.25
CA ALA A 174 -0.93 2.75 -15.48
C ALA A 174 -0.43 1.87 -14.32
N MET A 175 -1.32 1.09 -13.70
CA MET A 175 -1.00 0.30 -12.51
C MET A 175 -0.68 -1.17 -12.80
N ALA A 176 -1.16 -1.73 -13.92
CA ALA A 176 -1.01 -3.15 -14.23
C ALA A 176 0.45 -3.63 -14.32
N PRO A 177 1.39 -2.90 -14.96
CA PRO A 177 2.79 -3.32 -15.00
C PRO A 177 3.47 -3.33 -13.63
N LEU A 178 3.05 -2.48 -12.69
CA LEU A 178 3.58 -2.49 -11.31
C LEU A 178 3.18 -3.78 -10.59
N MET A 179 1.96 -4.25 -10.83
CA MET A 179 1.50 -5.53 -10.30
C MET A 179 2.28 -6.69 -10.89
N HIS A 180 2.51 -6.68 -12.21
CA HIS A 180 3.35 -7.66 -12.89
C HIS A 180 4.77 -7.68 -12.29
N ALA A 181 5.42 -6.52 -12.15
CA ALA A 181 6.74 -6.41 -11.54
C ALA A 181 6.78 -6.96 -10.12
N THR A 182 5.72 -6.71 -9.33
CA THR A 182 5.58 -7.27 -7.97
C THR A 182 5.53 -8.80 -7.99
N VAL A 183 4.72 -9.40 -8.87
CA VAL A 183 4.59 -10.86 -8.99
C VAL A 183 5.92 -11.46 -9.44
N VAL A 184 6.56 -10.91 -10.47
CA VAL A 184 7.86 -11.39 -10.97
C VAL A 184 8.91 -11.35 -9.86
N ARG A 185 9.04 -10.22 -9.16
CA ARG A 185 10.02 -10.07 -8.08
C ARG A 185 9.79 -11.06 -6.94
N LEU A 186 8.55 -11.31 -6.54
CA LEU A 186 8.23 -12.13 -5.37
C LEU A 186 8.04 -13.64 -5.66
N ALA A 187 7.73 -13.99 -6.91
CA ALA A 187 7.41 -15.37 -7.24
C ALA A 187 8.44 -16.02 -8.20
N PHE A 188 9.04 -15.24 -9.09
CA PHE A 188 9.86 -15.77 -10.18
C PHE A 188 11.33 -15.33 -10.14
N ALA A 189 11.73 -14.44 -9.24
CA ALA A 189 13.12 -13.93 -9.20
C ALA A 189 14.17 -15.05 -9.09
N SER A 190 13.89 -16.09 -8.31
CA SER A 190 14.79 -17.25 -8.18
C SER A 190 14.91 -18.12 -9.44
N CYS A 191 14.00 -17.95 -10.40
CA CYS A 191 13.99 -18.68 -11.68
C CYS A 191 14.69 -17.91 -12.81
N MET A 192 15.08 -16.65 -12.55
CA MET A 192 15.71 -15.77 -13.55
C MET A 192 17.23 -15.80 -13.38
N PRO A 193 18.00 -16.28 -14.38
CA PRO A 193 19.46 -16.42 -14.28
C PRO A 193 20.20 -15.11 -13.98
N GLU A 194 19.70 -13.99 -14.52
CA GLU A 194 20.30 -12.65 -14.36
C GLU A 194 19.55 -11.79 -13.32
N GLY A 195 18.53 -12.37 -12.64
CA GLY A 195 17.64 -11.62 -11.79
C GLY A 195 16.62 -10.79 -12.57
N PHE A 196 15.82 -10.01 -11.86
CA PHE A 196 14.86 -9.07 -12.43
C PHE A 196 15.24 -7.65 -11.96
N ASP A 197 15.89 -6.89 -12.83
CA ASP A 197 16.15 -5.48 -12.56
C ASP A 197 14.87 -4.67 -12.80
N VAL A 198 14.29 -4.25 -11.70
CA VAL A 198 13.02 -3.51 -11.71
C VAL A 198 13.22 -2.05 -12.17
N GLY A 199 14.39 -1.47 -11.96
CA GLY A 199 14.66 -0.07 -12.33
C GLY A 199 14.39 0.20 -13.81
N PRO A 200 15.06 -0.47 -14.75
CA PRO A 200 14.77 -0.37 -16.18
C PRO A 200 13.33 -0.70 -16.54
N TYR A 201 12.72 -1.70 -15.89
CA TYR A 201 11.33 -2.07 -16.15
C TYR A 201 10.36 -0.91 -15.82
N ILE A 202 10.48 -0.29 -14.65
CA ILE A 202 9.64 0.85 -14.25
C ILE A 202 9.88 2.06 -15.14
N ASN A 203 11.14 2.34 -15.49
CA ASN A 203 11.47 3.45 -16.38
C ASN A 203 10.85 3.25 -17.77
N SER A 204 10.97 2.06 -18.35
CA SER A 204 10.36 1.72 -19.65
C SER A 204 8.83 1.78 -19.58
N HIS A 205 8.23 1.31 -18.49
CA HIS A 205 6.79 1.43 -18.29
C HIS A 205 6.34 2.89 -18.30
N ILE A 206 6.98 3.75 -17.50
CA ILE A 206 6.64 5.18 -17.42
C ILE A 206 6.78 5.83 -18.80
N ASP A 207 7.88 5.56 -19.49
CA ASP A 207 8.16 6.12 -20.81
C ASP A 207 7.08 5.73 -21.84
N LEU A 208 6.87 4.43 -22.02
CA LEU A 208 5.88 3.91 -22.96
C LEU A 208 4.46 4.36 -22.64
N TYR A 209 4.09 4.36 -21.35
CA TYR A 209 2.77 4.78 -20.94
C TYR A 209 2.54 6.27 -21.21
N LEU A 210 3.46 7.13 -20.79
CA LEU A 210 3.32 8.57 -20.94
C LEU A 210 3.39 9.01 -22.40
N HIS A 211 4.24 8.40 -23.24
CA HIS A 211 4.22 8.65 -24.69
C HIS A 211 2.92 8.18 -25.32
N GLY A 212 2.39 7.02 -24.90
CA GLY A 212 1.14 6.48 -25.44
C GLY A 212 -0.10 7.34 -25.18
N ILE A 213 -0.11 8.14 -24.11
CA ILE A 213 -1.24 9.02 -23.77
C ILE A 213 -0.97 10.50 -24.02
N ALA A 214 0.28 10.90 -24.36
CA ALA A 214 0.61 12.30 -24.66
C ALA A 214 -0.21 12.83 -25.84
N LYS A 215 -0.47 14.13 -25.81
CA LYS A 215 -0.99 14.86 -26.97
C LYS A 215 0.22 15.25 -27.84
N HIS A 216 0.20 14.83 -29.09
CA HIS A 216 1.18 15.20 -30.12
C HIS A 216 0.75 16.48 -30.81
#